data_0de57309b171f5bee6c7b8ec5d05e82c
#
_entry.id   0de57309b171f5bee6c7b8ec5d05e82c
#
_cell.length_a   1.000
_cell.length_b   1.000
_cell.length_c   1.000
_cell.angle_alpha   90.00
_cell.angle_beta   90.00
_cell.angle_gamma   90.00
#
_symmetry.space_group_name_H-M   'P 1'
#
loop_
_entity.id
_entity.type
_entity.pdbx_description
1 polymer ?
#
loop_
_entity_poly.entity_id
_entity_poly.type
_entity_poly.pdbx_seq_one_letter_code
_entity_poly.pdbx_strand_id
1 'polypeptide(L)'
;MAIKKDVTKHSHRKTESTSAPILNYDPVIVKKVQSQMLEEKQLSAVSEFFKVLGDETRMKIINALAHEELCVTDLAAALGMTQSAVSHQLKLLRMANQVKARREGKSIYYSLDDQHVIDILEEALIHIRHKISEAD
;
A
#
# COMPACT_ATOMS: atom_id res chain seq x y z
N MET A 1 62.86 0.21 -37.16
CA MET A 1 62.42 -0.85 -36.23
C MET A 1 61.13 -0.49 -35.60
N ALA A 2 60.03 -1.09 -36.04
CA ALA A 2 58.72 -0.83 -35.49
C ALA A 2 58.49 -1.81 -34.32
N ILE A 3 58.29 -1.27 -33.15
CA ILE A 3 57.88 -2.05 -31.97
C ILE A 3 56.36 -2.17 -32.04
N LYS A 4 55.85 -3.35 -32.39
CA LYS A 4 54.44 -3.65 -32.28
C LYS A 4 54.05 -3.71 -30.82
N LYS A 5 53.29 -2.73 -30.34
CA LYS A 5 52.59 -2.83 -29.06
C LYS A 5 51.34 -3.70 -29.28
N ASP A 6 51.37 -4.89 -28.74
CA ASP A 6 50.20 -5.70 -28.55
C ASP A 6 49.23 -4.98 -27.60
N VAL A 7 48.15 -4.47 -28.19
CA VAL A 7 47.03 -4.00 -27.42
C VAL A 7 46.20 -5.22 -27.05
N THR A 8 46.46 -5.75 -25.89
CA THR A 8 45.58 -6.75 -25.28
C THR A 8 44.21 -6.12 -25.09
N LYS A 9 43.29 -6.47 -25.95
CA LYS A 9 41.85 -6.19 -25.74
C LYS A 9 41.42 -6.89 -24.46
N HIS A 10 41.23 -6.11 -23.40
CA HIS A 10 40.48 -6.59 -22.26
C HIS A 10 39.04 -6.77 -22.73
N SER A 11 38.72 -7.99 -23.05
CA SER A 11 37.35 -8.45 -23.18
C SER A 11 36.69 -8.25 -21.82
N HIS A 12 35.88 -7.21 -21.70
CA HIS A 12 34.93 -7.13 -20.63
C HIS A 12 33.96 -8.29 -20.86
N ARG A 13 34.22 -9.40 -20.20
CA ARG A 13 33.16 -10.37 -19.93
C ARG A 13 32.09 -9.62 -19.17
N LYS A 14 31.02 -9.26 -19.86
CA LYS A 14 29.76 -9.09 -19.22
C LYS A 14 29.52 -10.37 -18.45
N THR A 15 29.59 -10.28 -17.14
CA THR A 15 29.02 -11.29 -16.28
C THR A 15 27.53 -11.21 -16.56
N GLU A 16 27.07 -11.92 -17.57
CA GLU A 16 25.69 -12.31 -17.62
C GLU A 16 25.43 -13.03 -16.31
N SER A 17 24.66 -12.41 -15.44
CA SER A 17 24.04 -13.07 -14.33
C SER A 17 23.16 -14.17 -14.96
N THR A 18 23.76 -15.32 -15.20
CA THR A 18 23.04 -16.53 -15.45
C THR A 18 22.36 -16.90 -14.15
N SER A 19 21.16 -16.31 -13.93
CA SER A 19 20.19 -16.96 -13.10
C SER A 19 20.02 -18.34 -13.74
N ALA A 20 20.48 -19.38 -13.03
CA ALA A 20 20.31 -20.75 -13.48
C ALA A 20 18.84 -20.93 -13.86
N PRO A 21 18.51 -21.48 -15.05
CA PRO A 21 17.13 -21.68 -15.42
C PRO A 21 16.46 -22.51 -14.32
N ILE A 22 15.36 -22.02 -13.80
CA ILE A 22 14.52 -22.79 -12.88
C ILE A 22 13.94 -23.92 -13.72
N LEU A 23 14.61 -25.09 -13.65
CA LEU A 23 14.40 -26.20 -14.58
C LEU A 23 13.12 -26.99 -14.34
N ASN A 24 12.32 -26.66 -13.29
CA ASN A 24 11.18 -27.47 -12.88
C ASN A 24 9.93 -26.62 -12.62
N TYR A 25 9.53 -25.82 -13.58
CA TYR A 25 8.21 -25.17 -13.52
C TYR A 25 7.31 -25.69 -14.67
N ASP A 26 6.00 -25.62 -14.42
CA ASP A 26 5.00 -25.94 -15.43
C ASP A 26 4.74 -24.72 -16.34
N PRO A 27 5.14 -24.76 -17.62
CA PRO A 27 4.96 -23.62 -18.50
C PRO A 27 3.49 -23.23 -18.73
N VAL A 28 2.57 -24.18 -18.64
CA VAL A 28 1.14 -23.96 -18.84
C VAL A 28 0.58 -23.15 -17.67
N ILE A 29 0.92 -23.54 -16.44
CA ILE A 29 0.52 -22.81 -15.23
C ILE A 29 1.12 -21.41 -15.20
N VAL A 30 2.39 -21.28 -15.52
CA VAL A 30 3.08 -19.99 -15.55
C VAL A 30 2.43 -19.03 -16.55
N LYS A 31 2.16 -19.48 -17.75
CA LYS A 31 1.46 -18.68 -18.75
C LYS A 31 0.06 -18.27 -18.34
N LYS A 32 -0.68 -19.17 -17.71
CA LYS A 32 -2.01 -18.88 -17.18
C LYS A 32 -1.97 -17.78 -16.13
N VAL A 33 -1.06 -17.89 -15.17
CA VAL A 33 -0.87 -16.87 -14.13
C VAL A 33 -0.47 -15.53 -14.72
N GLN A 34 0.50 -15.50 -15.62
CA GLN A 34 0.96 -14.27 -16.28
C GLN A 34 -0.17 -13.57 -17.04
N SER A 35 -1.04 -14.32 -17.69
CA SER A 35 -2.19 -13.77 -18.43
C SER A 35 -3.29 -13.19 -17.55
N GLN A 36 -3.35 -13.60 -16.28
CA GLN A 36 -4.36 -13.19 -15.32
C GLN A 36 -3.86 -12.16 -14.28
N MET A 37 -2.57 -11.87 -14.29
CA MET A 37 -2.01 -10.86 -13.37
C MET A 37 -2.56 -9.47 -13.71
N LEU A 38 -2.67 -8.64 -12.67
CA LEU A 38 -3.01 -7.24 -12.84
C LEU A 38 -1.98 -6.54 -13.73
N GLU A 39 -2.46 -5.59 -14.51
CA GLU A 39 -1.58 -4.65 -15.21
C GLU A 39 -0.71 -3.89 -14.21
N GLU A 40 0.50 -3.53 -14.61
CA GLU A 40 1.48 -2.86 -13.77
C GLU A 40 0.92 -1.60 -13.11
N LYS A 41 0.16 -0.80 -13.86
CA LYS A 41 -0.49 0.40 -13.35
C LYS A 41 -1.51 0.11 -12.25
N GLN A 42 -2.31 -0.93 -12.41
CA GLN A 42 -3.28 -1.36 -11.41
C GLN A 42 -2.59 -1.91 -10.17
N LEU A 43 -1.56 -2.73 -10.35
CA LEU A 43 -0.79 -3.31 -9.26
C LEU A 43 -0.12 -2.22 -8.42
N SER A 44 0.47 -1.22 -9.07
CA SER A 44 1.07 -0.07 -8.41
C SER A 44 0.04 0.73 -7.59
N ALA A 45 -1.13 0.99 -8.16
CA ALA A 45 -2.21 1.71 -7.48
C ALA A 45 -2.74 0.95 -6.26
N VAL A 46 -2.95 -0.36 -6.37
CA VAL A 46 -3.38 -1.21 -5.25
C VAL A 46 -2.31 -1.26 -4.16
N SER A 47 -1.04 -1.38 -4.54
CA SER A 47 0.07 -1.37 -3.59
C SER A 47 0.14 -0.05 -2.80
N GLU A 48 -0.02 1.08 -3.47
CA GLU A 48 -0.03 2.39 -2.82
C GLU A 48 -1.24 2.55 -1.87
N PHE A 49 -2.40 2.06 -2.27
CA PHE A 49 -3.59 2.03 -1.42
C PHE A 49 -3.32 1.30 -0.10
N PHE A 50 -2.79 0.09 -0.15
CA PHE A 50 -2.47 -0.68 1.06
C PHE A 50 -1.31 -0.09 1.86
N LYS A 51 -0.34 0.53 1.22
CA LYS A 51 0.75 1.22 1.90
C LYS A 51 0.25 2.38 2.77
N VAL A 52 -0.71 3.15 2.27
CA VAL A 52 -1.33 4.23 3.04
C VAL A 52 -2.11 3.67 4.23
N LEU A 53 -2.86 2.58 4.06
CA LEU A 53 -3.56 1.90 5.16
C LEU A 53 -2.62 1.21 6.15
N GLY A 54 -1.42 0.85 5.74
CA GLY A 54 -0.46 0.07 6.56
C GLY A 54 0.23 0.83 7.68
N ASP A 55 -0.14 2.07 7.95
CA ASP A 55 0.35 2.87 9.07
C ASP A 55 -0.62 2.80 10.25
N GLU A 56 -0.13 2.50 11.44
CA GLU A 56 -0.98 2.32 12.62
C GLU A 56 -1.76 3.59 12.99
N THR A 57 -1.13 4.76 12.90
CA THR A 57 -1.80 6.04 13.20
C THR A 57 -2.93 6.31 12.20
N ARG A 58 -2.70 6.11 10.91
CA ARG A 58 -3.75 6.24 9.89
C ARG A 58 -4.85 5.20 10.07
N MET A 59 -4.49 3.98 10.46
CA MET A 59 -5.46 2.93 10.74
C MET A 59 -6.37 3.28 11.92
N LYS A 60 -5.85 3.92 12.96
CA LYS A 60 -6.66 4.44 14.08
C LYS A 60 -7.72 5.45 13.59
N ILE A 61 -7.32 6.35 12.70
CA ILE A 61 -8.23 7.32 12.09
C ILE A 61 -9.30 6.62 11.24
N ILE A 62 -8.90 5.71 10.38
CA ILE A 62 -9.82 4.92 9.54
C ILE A 62 -10.81 4.15 10.42
N ASN A 63 -10.34 3.51 11.46
CA ASN A 63 -11.20 2.76 12.39
C ASN A 63 -12.22 3.66 13.08
N ALA A 64 -11.82 4.84 13.54
CA ALA A 64 -12.74 5.81 14.14
C ALA A 64 -13.80 6.26 13.14
N LEU A 65 -13.40 6.60 11.92
CA LEU A 65 -14.30 7.04 10.85
C LEU A 65 -15.19 5.92 10.29
N ALA A 66 -14.85 4.67 10.53
CA ALA A 66 -15.73 3.55 10.21
C ALA A 66 -16.99 3.51 11.09
N HIS A 67 -16.95 4.15 12.26
CA HIS A 67 -18.06 4.21 13.20
C HIS A 67 -18.92 5.47 13.05
N GLU A 68 -18.27 6.61 12.84
CA GLU A 68 -18.95 7.91 12.79
C GLU A 68 -18.21 8.88 11.86
N GLU A 69 -18.96 9.80 11.29
CA GLU A 69 -18.41 10.98 10.66
C GLU A 69 -17.97 11.97 11.75
N LEU A 70 -16.72 12.43 11.69
CA LEU A 70 -16.12 13.23 12.75
C LEU A 70 -15.40 14.46 12.19
N CYS A 71 -15.46 15.57 12.95
CA CYS A 71 -14.57 16.71 12.74
C CYS A 71 -13.19 16.46 13.38
N VAL A 72 -12.22 17.30 13.04
CA VAL A 72 -10.83 17.17 13.53
C VAL A 72 -10.77 17.21 15.07
N THR A 73 -11.53 18.11 15.68
CA THR A 73 -11.54 18.26 17.15
C THR A 73 -12.01 16.98 17.84
N ASP A 74 -13.11 16.41 17.39
CA ASP A 74 -13.68 15.20 17.97
C ASP A 74 -12.78 13.99 17.70
N LEU A 75 -12.23 13.89 16.49
CA LEU A 75 -11.33 12.82 16.12
C LEU A 75 -10.02 12.86 16.94
N ALA A 76 -9.44 14.04 17.12
CA ALA A 76 -8.27 14.24 17.97
C ALA A 76 -8.53 13.84 19.41
N ALA A 77 -9.68 14.25 19.97
CA ALA A 77 -10.11 13.87 21.31
C ALA A 77 -10.31 12.36 21.45
N ALA A 78 -10.98 11.74 20.51
CA ALA A 78 -11.22 10.29 20.50
C ALA A 78 -9.94 9.46 20.45
N LEU A 79 -8.92 9.95 19.73
CA LEU A 79 -7.66 9.23 19.55
C LEU A 79 -6.53 9.66 20.51
N GLY A 80 -6.78 10.66 21.34
CA GLY A 80 -5.74 11.21 22.21
C GLY A 80 -4.57 11.84 21.46
N MET A 81 -4.85 12.45 20.31
CA MET A 81 -3.86 13.08 19.42
C MET A 81 -4.05 14.59 19.40
N THR A 82 -3.04 15.32 18.96
CA THR A 82 -3.17 16.75 18.67
C THR A 82 -3.99 16.96 17.39
N GLN A 83 -4.71 18.09 17.33
CA GLN A 83 -5.44 18.46 16.12
C GLN A 83 -4.52 18.62 14.91
N SER A 84 -3.33 19.16 15.12
CA SER A 84 -2.31 19.31 14.07
C SER A 84 -1.88 17.96 13.49
N ALA A 85 -1.62 16.97 14.34
CA ALA A 85 -1.25 15.61 13.90
C ALA A 85 -2.39 14.94 13.13
N VAL A 86 -3.61 15.03 13.62
CA VAL A 86 -4.81 14.50 12.95
C VAL A 86 -5.02 15.17 11.60
N SER A 87 -4.95 16.50 11.53
CA SER A 87 -5.10 17.25 10.29
C SER A 87 -4.08 16.84 9.23
N HIS A 88 -2.84 16.62 9.64
CA HIS A 88 -1.78 16.16 8.74
C HIS A 88 -2.10 14.77 8.16
N GLN A 89 -2.52 13.84 8.99
CA GLN A 89 -2.89 12.49 8.55
C GLN A 89 -4.14 12.48 7.68
N LEU A 90 -5.14 13.28 8.02
CA LEU A 90 -6.36 13.42 7.19
C LEU A 90 -6.06 13.97 5.80
N LYS A 91 -5.11 14.89 5.69
CA LYS A 91 -4.65 15.41 4.39
C LYS A 91 -4.07 14.29 3.53
N LEU A 92 -3.21 13.44 4.09
CA LEU A 92 -2.62 12.29 3.39
C LEU A 92 -3.70 11.28 2.96
N LEU A 93 -4.63 10.95 3.86
CA LEU A 93 -5.73 10.03 3.57
C LEU A 93 -6.68 10.58 2.50
N ARG A 94 -6.93 11.89 2.51
CA ARG A 94 -7.75 12.54 1.49
C ARG A 94 -7.08 12.55 0.12
N MET A 95 -5.77 12.83 0.07
CA MET A 95 -4.98 12.76 -1.16
C MET A 95 -4.96 11.36 -1.76
N ALA A 96 -5.02 10.33 -0.92
CA ALA A 96 -5.09 8.92 -1.31
C ALA A 96 -6.52 8.42 -1.57
N ASN A 97 -7.52 9.30 -1.56
CA ASN A 97 -8.93 8.99 -1.77
C ASN A 97 -9.50 7.94 -0.81
N GLN A 98 -9.00 7.90 0.42
CA GLN A 98 -9.52 7.00 1.45
C GLN A 98 -10.51 7.65 2.39
N VAL A 99 -10.44 8.96 2.52
CA VAL A 99 -11.41 9.78 3.24
C VAL A 99 -11.92 10.91 2.37
N LYS A 100 -13.13 11.35 2.66
CA LYS A 100 -13.75 12.53 2.07
C LYS A 100 -14.11 13.53 3.16
N ALA A 101 -14.24 14.77 2.77
CA ALA A 101 -14.61 15.87 3.66
C ALA A 101 -15.85 16.57 3.17
N ARG A 102 -16.72 16.97 4.09
CA ARG A 102 -17.82 17.88 3.82
C ARG A 102 -17.79 19.05 4.79
N ARG A 103 -18.19 20.20 4.32
CA ARG A 103 -18.31 21.40 5.15
C ARG A 103 -19.75 21.55 5.64
N GLU A 104 -19.88 21.83 6.94
CA GLU A 104 -21.13 22.23 7.55
C GLU A 104 -20.85 23.44 8.45
N GLY A 105 -21.30 24.64 8.00
CA GLY A 105 -20.99 25.90 8.67
C GLY A 105 -19.48 26.16 8.73
N LYS A 106 -18.93 26.29 9.93
CA LYS A 106 -17.50 26.51 10.17
C LYS A 106 -16.71 25.20 10.37
N SER A 107 -17.42 24.09 10.44
CA SER A 107 -16.81 22.78 10.72
C SER A 107 -16.66 21.96 9.44
N ILE A 108 -15.57 21.18 9.39
CA ILE A 108 -15.33 20.19 8.35
C ILE A 108 -15.45 18.82 8.98
N TYR A 109 -16.31 17.97 8.42
CA TYR A 109 -16.51 16.59 8.83
C TYR A 109 -15.86 15.63 7.85
N TYR A 110 -15.22 14.63 8.39
CA TYR A 110 -14.54 13.60 7.62
C TYR A 110 -15.26 12.27 7.76
N SER A 111 -15.28 11.53 6.68
CA SER A 111 -15.84 10.18 6.61
C SER A 111 -15.01 9.33 5.66
N LEU A 112 -15.16 8.01 5.71
CA LEU A 112 -14.53 7.13 4.72
C LEU A 112 -15.11 7.42 3.32
N ASP A 113 -14.26 7.30 2.31
CA ASP A 113 -14.59 7.69 0.94
C ASP A 113 -15.80 6.90 0.40
N ASP A 114 -15.79 5.60 0.62
CA ASP A 114 -16.88 4.72 0.22
C ASP A 114 -16.95 3.46 1.10
N GLN A 115 -17.95 2.62 0.83
CA GLN A 115 -18.15 1.36 1.55
C GLN A 115 -17.02 0.37 1.33
N HIS A 116 -16.31 0.43 0.21
CA HIS A 116 -15.20 -0.50 -0.08
C HIS A 116 -14.07 -0.39 0.93
N VAL A 117 -13.75 0.80 1.44
CA VAL A 117 -12.74 0.99 2.49
C VAL A 117 -13.15 0.29 3.78
N ILE A 118 -14.43 0.40 4.15
CA ILE A 118 -14.99 -0.28 5.33
C ILE A 118 -14.93 -1.80 5.14
N ASP A 119 -15.34 -2.30 3.98
CA ASP A 119 -15.34 -3.72 3.66
C ASP A 119 -13.95 -4.33 3.74
N ILE A 120 -12.94 -3.64 3.25
CA ILE A 120 -11.53 -4.08 3.33
C ILE A 120 -11.09 -4.20 4.78
N LEU A 121 -11.42 -3.22 5.63
CA LEU A 121 -11.09 -3.24 7.05
C LEU A 121 -11.79 -4.42 7.75
N GLU A 122 -13.07 -4.62 7.50
CA GLU A 122 -13.85 -5.71 8.09
C GLU A 122 -13.30 -7.09 7.70
N GLU A 123 -12.99 -7.30 6.42
CA GLU A 123 -12.39 -8.56 5.94
C GLU A 123 -11.02 -8.81 6.58
N ALA A 124 -10.18 -7.80 6.69
CA ALA A 124 -8.90 -7.90 7.36
C ALA A 124 -9.06 -8.28 8.84
N LEU A 125 -10.03 -7.67 9.54
CA LEU A 125 -10.34 -7.98 10.94
C LEU A 125 -10.81 -9.43 11.13
N ILE A 126 -11.68 -9.93 10.27
CA ILE A 126 -12.15 -11.31 10.30
C ILE A 126 -10.98 -12.27 10.16
N HIS A 127 -10.11 -12.04 9.19
CA HIS A 127 -8.92 -12.85 8.97
C HIS A 127 -7.99 -12.88 10.19
N ILE A 128 -7.70 -11.72 10.77
CA ILE A 128 -6.78 -11.57 11.91
C ILE A 128 -7.36 -12.22 13.17
N ARG A 129 -8.67 -12.04 13.43
CA ARG A 129 -9.34 -12.66 14.60
C ARG A 129 -9.28 -14.17 14.57
N HIS A 130 -9.45 -14.79 13.42
CA HIS A 130 -9.28 -16.23 13.25
C HIS A 130 -7.86 -16.68 13.64
N LYS A 131 -6.84 -15.96 13.21
CA LYS A 131 -5.44 -16.26 13.52
C LYS A 131 -5.10 -16.09 15.01
N ILE A 132 -5.63 -15.07 15.63
CA ILE A 132 -5.43 -14.83 17.07
C ILE A 132 -6.11 -15.93 17.89
N SER A 133 -7.33 -16.33 17.55
CA SER A 133 -8.06 -17.37 18.27
C SER A 133 -7.43 -18.78 18.12
N GLU A 134 -6.73 -19.04 17.01
CA GLU A 134 -5.99 -20.29 16.81
C GLU A 134 -4.67 -20.34 17.59
N ALA A 135 -4.14 -19.19 18.01
CA ALA A 135 -2.87 -19.08 18.74
C ALA A 135 -3.04 -19.15 20.28
N ASP A 136 -4.24 -18.97 20.78
CA ASP A 136 -4.59 -19.10 22.20
C ASP A 136 -5.03 -20.53 22.54
#